data_a714891643e53670f19dd9eb760b8c83
#
_entry.id   a714891643e53670f19dd9eb760b8c83
#
_cell.length_a   1.000
_cell.length_b   1.000
_cell.length_c   1.000
_cell.angle_alpha   90.00
_cell.angle_beta   90.00
_cell.angle_gamma   90.00
#
_symmetry.space_group_name_H-M   'P 1'
#
loop_
_entity.id
_entity.type
_entity.pdbx_description
1 polymer ?
#
loop_
_entity_poly.entity_id
_entity_poly.type
_entity_poly.pdbx_seq_one_letter_code
_entity_poly.pdbx_strand_id
1 'polypeptide(L)'
;MNFKYFIFLLISWTSFAQNNEFPSAKVDSIVNRIQLPVFPSYQINVLKLGAKGDSITNNKVAFDKAMALCKKNNGGTIIVPKGIYKINGPIHFVSNVNLKLEKGAKIKFSDKPKDYLPMVLTSWEGTMLYNYSPLIYAYECSNIAITGEGTIDGEGGKTWKSFKAKEGQGKELSRDMNHNNVPVKDRKLGDGYFLRPQMIQFFNCRNILVENIRIENSPFWCLHLLKSQSITVRGISYKSLNYNNDGIDPEYAKDVLIENVTFNNGDDNVAIKAGRDHEGRANSATPSENIVIRNCNFKGLHGVVIGSEMSAGVQNVYVENCKTVGFLKRGIYLKTNADRGGFIRNIFVRNITLDEVEDCLYITANYHGEGKGFQSDISNVSFSNITCNKATASGIVIQGFADKKVRNISLSNIDIKSAKNAISSTNAENVLLNEVFIGEKATVPTAAK
;
A
#
# COMPACT_ATOMS: atom_id res chain seq x y z
N MET A 1 -10.02 -39.60 67.31
CA MET A 1 -10.58 -39.75 65.93
C MET A 1 -10.50 -38.41 65.25
N ASN A 2 -9.40 -38.13 64.53
CA ASN A 2 -9.16 -36.83 63.88
C ASN A 2 -9.50 -36.96 62.42
N PHE A 3 -10.57 -36.30 61.98
CA PHE A 3 -10.92 -36.16 60.54
C PHE A 3 -10.12 -34.98 59.91
N LYS A 4 -9.20 -35.25 59.00
CA LYS A 4 -8.55 -34.25 58.16
C LYS A 4 -9.42 -34.02 56.92
N TYR A 5 -9.96 -32.82 56.80
CA TYR A 5 -10.62 -32.39 55.57
C TYR A 5 -9.55 -32.01 54.53
N PHE A 6 -9.53 -32.74 53.42
CA PHE A 6 -8.79 -32.36 52.19
C PHE A 6 -9.69 -31.46 51.34
N ILE A 7 -9.33 -30.18 51.23
CA ILE A 7 -9.96 -29.26 50.29
C ILE A 7 -9.23 -29.43 48.95
N PHE A 8 -9.94 -30.01 47.97
CA PHE A 8 -9.49 -30.01 46.59
C PHE A 8 -9.79 -28.63 45.97
N LEU A 9 -8.78 -27.80 45.76
CA LEU A 9 -8.88 -26.63 44.93
C LEU A 9 -8.90 -27.08 43.45
N LEU A 10 -10.07 -27.08 42.83
CA LEU A 10 -10.24 -27.19 41.40
C LEU A 10 -9.80 -25.85 40.76
N ILE A 11 -8.54 -25.78 40.33
CA ILE A 11 -8.10 -24.69 39.44
C ILE A 11 -8.68 -24.97 38.06
N SER A 12 -9.77 -24.30 37.73
CA SER A 12 -10.30 -24.27 36.37
C SER A 12 -9.33 -23.46 35.52
N TRP A 13 -8.53 -24.13 34.74
CA TRP A 13 -7.80 -23.51 33.62
C TRP A 13 -8.84 -23.14 32.55
N THR A 14 -9.31 -21.92 32.60
CA THR A 14 -9.97 -21.33 31.41
C THR A 14 -8.91 -21.08 30.36
N SER A 15 -8.77 -22.05 29.45
CA SER A 15 -8.07 -21.83 28.22
C SER A 15 -8.81 -20.69 27.49
N PHE A 16 -8.23 -19.49 27.47
CA PHE A 16 -8.62 -18.48 26.51
C PHE A 16 -8.24 -19.04 25.12
N ALA A 17 -9.14 -19.81 24.50
CA ALA A 17 -9.12 -20.05 23.08
C ALA A 17 -9.30 -18.68 22.44
N GLN A 18 -8.21 -18.03 22.07
CA GLN A 18 -8.25 -16.83 21.26
C GLN A 18 -8.95 -17.24 19.97
N ASN A 19 -10.17 -16.76 19.75
CA ASN A 19 -10.91 -16.99 18.52
C ASN A 19 -10.09 -16.42 17.37
N ASN A 20 -9.32 -17.28 16.69
CA ASN A 20 -8.50 -16.93 15.53
C ASN A 20 -9.34 -16.82 14.24
N GLU A 21 -10.65 -16.71 14.39
CA GLU A 21 -11.57 -16.56 13.27
C GLU A 21 -11.40 -15.17 12.62
N PHE A 22 -11.49 -15.16 11.30
CA PHE A 22 -11.42 -13.92 10.54
C PHE A 22 -12.58 -12.98 10.94
N PRO A 23 -12.30 -11.75 11.39
CA PRO A 23 -13.31 -10.89 12.02
C PRO A 23 -14.20 -10.20 10.98
N SER A 24 -15.06 -10.94 10.30
CA SER A 24 -15.92 -10.46 9.21
C SER A 24 -16.79 -9.26 9.63
N ALA A 25 -17.40 -9.29 10.82
CA ALA A 25 -18.21 -8.18 11.32
C ALA A 25 -17.39 -6.87 11.47
N LYS A 26 -16.09 -6.97 11.78
CA LYS A 26 -15.19 -5.81 11.84
C LYS A 26 -14.90 -5.27 10.44
N VAL A 27 -14.71 -6.16 9.46
CA VAL A 27 -14.53 -5.78 8.05
C VAL A 27 -15.76 -5.05 7.54
N ASP A 28 -16.97 -5.60 7.76
CA ASP A 28 -18.22 -4.97 7.38
C ASP A 28 -18.39 -3.58 8.02
N SER A 29 -18.06 -3.47 9.30
CA SER A 29 -18.09 -2.18 10.02
C SER A 29 -17.14 -1.15 9.41
N ILE A 30 -15.95 -1.57 8.96
CA ILE A 30 -14.99 -0.67 8.28
C ILE A 30 -15.54 -0.23 6.94
N VAL A 31 -15.98 -1.19 6.11
CA VAL A 31 -16.48 -0.89 4.76
C VAL A 31 -17.71 0.01 4.80
N ASN A 32 -18.65 -0.25 5.72
CA ASN A 32 -19.91 0.51 5.83
C ASN A 32 -19.70 1.96 6.30
N ARG A 33 -18.62 2.27 7.01
CA ARG A 33 -18.35 3.66 7.45
C ARG A 33 -17.53 4.48 6.45
N ILE A 34 -16.93 3.85 5.43
CA ILE A 34 -16.24 4.56 4.36
C ILE A 34 -17.26 5.35 3.54
N GLN A 35 -17.12 6.66 3.53
CA GLN A 35 -18.01 7.54 2.81
C GLN A 35 -17.51 7.76 1.38
N LEU A 36 -18.34 7.46 0.40
CA LEU A 36 -18.07 7.82 -0.98
C LEU A 36 -18.26 9.33 -1.18
N PRO A 37 -17.43 9.96 -2.03
CA PRO A 37 -17.57 11.38 -2.32
C PRO A 37 -18.87 11.69 -3.07
N VAL A 38 -19.47 12.84 -2.74
CA VAL A 38 -20.64 13.39 -3.44
C VAL A 38 -20.24 14.70 -4.10
N PHE A 39 -20.68 14.92 -5.32
CA PHE A 39 -20.29 16.06 -6.14
C PHE A 39 -21.46 16.96 -6.47
N PRO A 40 -21.25 18.29 -6.58
CA PRO A 40 -22.23 19.20 -7.17
C PRO A 40 -22.59 18.79 -8.60
N SER A 41 -23.78 19.18 -9.06
CA SER A 41 -24.28 18.88 -10.42
C SER A 41 -23.52 19.59 -11.55
N TYR A 42 -22.64 20.55 -11.22
CA TYR A 42 -21.83 21.26 -12.22
C TYR A 42 -20.94 20.28 -13.00
N GLN A 43 -20.96 20.41 -14.32
CA GLN A 43 -20.15 19.58 -15.21
C GLN A 43 -19.46 20.45 -16.26
N ILE A 44 -18.19 20.16 -16.55
CA ILE A 44 -17.42 20.83 -17.58
C ILE A 44 -16.65 19.82 -18.44
N ASN A 45 -16.87 19.87 -19.74
CA ASN A 45 -16.12 19.08 -20.71
C ASN A 45 -14.85 19.84 -21.10
N VAL A 46 -13.68 19.19 -21.00
CA VAL A 46 -12.39 19.83 -21.28
C VAL A 46 -12.27 20.35 -22.72
N LEU A 47 -13.01 19.78 -23.67
CA LEU A 47 -13.03 20.27 -25.06
C LEU A 47 -13.58 21.70 -25.13
N LYS A 48 -14.56 22.06 -24.29
CA LYS A 48 -15.09 23.44 -24.22
C LYS A 48 -14.08 24.46 -23.74
N LEU A 49 -12.97 23.99 -23.14
CA LEU A 49 -11.89 24.84 -22.66
C LEU A 49 -10.67 24.83 -23.58
N GLY A 50 -10.83 24.27 -24.79
CA GLY A 50 -9.80 24.23 -25.82
C GLY A 50 -8.88 23.01 -25.76
N ALA A 51 -9.20 21.99 -24.93
CA ALA A 51 -8.46 20.74 -24.95
C ALA A 51 -8.61 20.04 -26.30
N LYS A 52 -7.57 19.36 -26.77
CA LYS A 52 -7.55 18.54 -27.97
C LYS A 52 -7.05 17.14 -27.65
N GLY A 53 -7.84 16.15 -28.01
CA GLY A 53 -7.49 14.74 -27.85
C GLY A 53 -6.65 14.18 -29.00
N ASP A 54 -5.67 14.95 -29.49
CA ASP A 54 -4.86 14.68 -30.69
C ASP A 54 -3.48 14.09 -30.40
N SER A 55 -3.16 13.80 -29.14
CA SER A 55 -1.86 13.29 -28.65
C SER A 55 -0.67 14.26 -28.74
N ILE A 56 -0.84 15.43 -29.32
CA ILE A 56 0.22 16.40 -29.63
C ILE A 56 0.08 17.67 -28.78
N THR A 57 -1.12 18.24 -28.76
CA THR A 57 -1.43 19.50 -28.07
C THR A 57 -1.24 19.35 -26.58
N ASN A 58 -0.49 20.28 -25.96
CA ASN A 58 -0.41 20.35 -24.50
C ASN A 58 -1.72 20.91 -23.93
N ASN A 59 -2.44 20.07 -23.17
CA ASN A 59 -3.75 20.41 -22.63
C ASN A 59 -3.69 20.94 -21.18
N LYS A 60 -2.51 21.20 -20.62
CA LYS A 60 -2.33 21.64 -19.22
C LYS A 60 -3.23 22.82 -18.87
N VAL A 61 -3.26 23.86 -19.72
CA VAL A 61 -4.07 25.06 -19.51
C VAL A 61 -5.57 24.77 -19.47
N ALA A 62 -6.06 23.85 -20.32
CA ALA A 62 -7.47 23.48 -20.33
C ALA A 62 -7.87 22.72 -19.05
N PHE A 63 -7.02 21.83 -18.56
CA PHE A 63 -7.26 21.11 -17.30
C PHE A 63 -7.17 22.05 -16.08
N ASP A 64 -6.24 22.98 -16.06
CA ASP A 64 -6.15 23.98 -14.97
C ASP A 64 -7.40 24.87 -14.95
N LYS A 65 -7.87 25.32 -16.12
CA LYS A 65 -9.13 26.07 -16.24
C LYS A 65 -10.32 25.24 -15.75
N ALA A 66 -10.37 23.95 -16.06
CA ALA A 66 -11.43 23.05 -15.58
C ALA A 66 -11.43 22.96 -14.05
N MET A 67 -10.27 22.76 -13.41
CA MET A 67 -10.14 22.75 -11.96
C MET A 67 -10.55 24.09 -11.33
N ALA A 68 -10.12 25.21 -11.92
CA ALA A 68 -10.48 26.55 -11.45
C ALA A 68 -12.00 26.82 -11.55
N LEU A 69 -12.64 26.37 -12.62
CA LEU A 69 -14.10 26.50 -12.80
C LEU A 69 -14.85 25.62 -11.79
N CYS A 70 -14.41 24.39 -11.56
CA CYS A 70 -14.97 23.55 -10.50
C CYS A 70 -14.82 24.23 -9.13
N LYS A 71 -13.64 24.77 -8.80
CA LYS A 71 -13.42 25.52 -7.55
C LYS A 71 -14.41 26.68 -7.41
N LYS A 72 -14.62 27.45 -8.46
CA LYS A 72 -15.57 28.59 -8.49
C LYS A 72 -17.03 28.14 -8.26
N ASN A 73 -17.38 26.93 -8.70
CA ASN A 73 -18.74 26.34 -8.57
C ASN A 73 -18.85 25.39 -7.34
N ASN A 74 -17.97 25.50 -6.35
CA ASN A 74 -17.93 24.64 -5.15
C ASN A 74 -17.72 23.14 -5.46
N GLY A 75 -17.24 22.79 -6.65
CA GLY A 75 -17.00 21.44 -7.11
C GLY A 75 -17.63 21.11 -8.44
N GLY A 76 -17.68 19.82 -8.78
CA GLY A 76 -18.32 19.32 -10.00
C GLY A 76 -17.57 18.16 -10.66
N THR A 77 -17.98 17.83 -11.86
CA THR A 77 -17.36 16.76 -12.65
C THR A 77 -16.66 17.34 -13.89
N ILE A 78 -15.37 17.05 -14.01
CA ILE A 78 -14.58 17.34 -15.20
C ILE A 78 -14.68 16.14 -16.13
N ILE A 79 -15.27 16.31 -17.29
CA ILE A 79 -15.46 15.25 -18.27
C ILE A 79 -14.31 15.31 -19.28
N VAL A 80 -13.61 14.17 -19.43
CA VAL A 80 -12.55 13.96 -20.41
C VAL A 80 -13.08 12.96 -21.45
N PRO A 81 -13.54 13.41 -22.63
CA PRO A 81 -14.07 12.52 -23.66
C PRO A 81 -12.99 11.67 -24.32
N LYS A 82 -13.43 10.76 -25.21
CA LYS A 82 -12.51 9.94 -26.02
C LYS A 82 -11.46 10.80 -26.73
N GLY A 83 -10.18 10.40 -26.65
CA GLY A 83 -9.02 11.09 -27.26
C GLY A 83 -7.77 10.88 -26.40
N ILE A 84 -6.61 11.30 -26.91
CA ILE A 84 -5.33 11.25 -26.19
C ILE A 84 -4.91 12.67 -25.83
N TYR A 85 -4.98 12.99 -24.55
CA TYR A 85 -4.70 14.33 -24.03
C TYR A 85 -3.30 14.38 -23.41
N LYS A 86 -2.34 14.97 -24.12
CA LYS A 86 -1.01 15.22 -23.58
C LYS A 86 -1.06 16.34 -22.55
N ILE A 87 -0.40 16.16 -21.40
CA ILE A 87 -0.35 17.14 -20.33
C ILE A 87 1.10 17.33 -19.88
N ASN A 88 1.62 18.56 -20.07
CA ASN A 88 2.96 18.91 -19.64
C ASN A 88 2.90 19.58 -18.26
N GLY A 89 2.96 18.75 -17.23
CA GLY A 89 2.94 19.16 -15.83
C GLY A 89 1.84 18.48 -15.02
N PRO A 90 1.75 18.79 -13.71
CA PRO A 90 0.82 18.11 -12.82
C PRO A 90 -0.62 18.57 -12.99
N ILE A 91 -1.57 17.71 -12.63
CA ILE A 91 -2.97 18.09 -12.40
C ILE A 91 -3.12 18.24 -10.88
N HIS A 92 -3.35 19.48 -10.41
CA HIS A 92 -3.63 19.75 -9.01
C HIS A 92 -5.14 19.75 -8.76
N PHE A 93 -5.60 18.85 -7.89
CA PHE A 93 -7.01 18.76 -7.53
C PHE A 93 -7.44 19.87 -6.58
N VAL A 94 -8.72 20.15 -6.60
CA VAL A 94 -9.43 20.94 -5.57
C VAL A 94 -10.55 20.07 -4.98
N SER A 95 -11.08 20.45 -3.82
CA SER A 95 -12.15 19.70 -3.16
C SER A 95 -13.43 19.63 -4.01
N ASN A 96 -14.22 18.58 -3.79
CA ASN A 96 -15.51 18.31 -4.41
C ASN A 96 -15.42 18.11 -5.94
N VAL A 97 -14.34 17.53 -6.45
CA VAL A 97 -14.15 17.31 -7.89
C VAL A 97 -14.01 15.84 -8.24
N ASN A 98 -14.77 15.43 -9.26
CA ASN A 98 -14.60 14.18 -9.96
C ASN A 98 -13.95 14.41 -11.33
N LEU A 99 -12.77 13.83 -11.57
CA LEU A 99 -12.16 13.74 -12.89
C LEU A 99 -12.66 12.46 -13.58
N LYS A 100 -13.63 12.61 -14.46
CA LYS A 100 -14.27 11.49 -15.17
C LYS A 100 -13.67 11.29 -16.56
N LEU A 101 -13.00 10.15 -16.74
CA LEU A 101 -12.43 9.75 -18.04
C LEU A 101 -13.42 8.83 -18.75
N GLU A 102 -14.00 9.29 -19.86
CA GLU A 102 -14.89 8.45 -20.68
C GLU A 102 -14.11 7.31 -21.37
N LYS A 103 -14.82 6.30 -21.80
CA LYS A 103 -14.25 5.18 -22.54
C LYS A 103 -13.45 5.66 -23.75
N GLY A 104 -12.16 5.26 -23.81
CA GLY A 104 -11.24 5.68 -24.86
C GLY A 104 -10.59 7.05 -24.63
N ALA A 105 -10.85 7.72 -23.49
CA ALA A 105 -10.04 8.84 -23.05
C ALA A 105 -8.69 8.35 -22.53
N LYS A 106 -7.59 9.02 -22.89
CA LYS A 106 -6.27 8.77 -22.34
C LYS A 106 -5.60 10.10 -21.96
N ILE A 107 -5.29 10.27 -20.70
CA ILE A 107 -4.40 11.32 -20.21
C ILE A 107 -2.97 10.79 -20.31
N LYS A 108 -2.11 11.49 -21.02
CA LYS A 108 -0.71 11.15 -21.22
C LYS A 108 0.18 12.25 -20.67
N PHE A 109 0.91 11.97 -19.61
CA PHE A 109 1.76 12.94 -18.95
C PHE A 109 3.09 13.16 -19.67
N SER A 110 3.73 14.31 -19.44
CA SER A 110 5.11 14.59 -19.86
C SER A 110 6.10 13.78 -19.04
N ASP A 111 7.17 13.32 -19.66
CA ASP A 111 8.32 12.72 -18.98
C ASP A 111 9.44 13.73 -18.68
N LYS A 112 9.17 15.03 -18.80
CA LYS A 112 10.14 16.10 -18.54
C LYS A 112 10.08 16.57 -17.10
N PRO A 113 11.10 16.36 -16.26
CA PRO A 113 11.05 16.69 -14.82
C PRO A 113 10.74 18.18 -14.57
N LYS A 114 11.26 19.09 -15.40
CA LYS A 114 11.02 20.53 -15.26
C LYS A 114 9.55 20.93 -15.35
N ASP A 115 8.72 20.13 -16.02
CA ASP A 115 7.28 20.38 -16.10
C ASP A 115 6.57 20.19 -14.72
N TYR A 116 7.23 19.55 -13.75
CA TYR A 116 6.70 19.24 -12.41
C TYR A 116 7.27 20.14 -11.31
N LEU A 117 7.84 21.26 -11.70
CA LEU A 117 8.25 22.35 -10.80
C LEU A 117 7.19 23.47 -10.81
N PRO A 118 7.08 24.27 -9.74
CA PRO A 118 7.89 24.27 -8.53
C PRO A 118 7.67 23.02 -7.66
N MET A 119 8.64 22.73 -6.78
CA MET A 119 8.53 21.64 -5.82
C MET A 119 7.29 21.81 -4.93
N VAL A 120 6.67 20.67 -4.57
CA VAL A 120 5.57 20.61 -3.59
C VAL A 120 5.98 19.80 -2.37
N LEU A 121 5.26 19.99 -1.28
CA LEU A 121 5.38 19.15 -0.10
C LEU A 121 4.84 17.75 -0.44
N THR A 122 5.64 16.72 -0.20
CA THR A 122 5.31 15.32 -0.47
C THR A 122 6.04 14.40 0.50
N SER A 123 5.92 13.09 0.34
CA SER A 123 6.76 12.09 1.00
C SER A 123 7.52 11.28 -0.05
N TRP A 124 8.76 10.91 0.23
CA TRP A 124 9.54 10.01 -0.60
C TRP A 124 10.15 8.90 0.24
N GLU A 125 9.79 7.64 -0.04
CA GLU A 125 10.12 6.45 0.78
C GLU A 125 9.91 6.69 2.29
N GLY A 126 8.75 7.24 2.69
CA GLY A 126 8.39 7.44 4.10
C GLY A 126 8.98 8.68 4.77
N THR A 127 9.66 9.55 4.04
CA THR A 127 10.24 10.81 4.53
C THR A 127 9.54 12.01 3.90
N MET A 128 8.98 12.89 4.72
CA MET A 128 8.37 14.15 4.27
C MET A 128 9.44 15.13 3.77
N LEU A 129 9.23 15.70 2.58
CA LEU A 129 10.18 16.62 1.94
C LEU A 129 9.51 17.42 0.81
N TYR A 130 10.22 18.36 0.22
CA TYR A 130 9.83 19.06 -1.02
C TYR A 130 10.53 18.42 -2.21
N ASN A 131 9.74 17.99 -3.20
CA ASN A 131 10.22 17.33 -4.43
C ASN A 131 9.38 17.77 -5.63
N TYR A 132 9.68 17.25 -6.82
CA TYR A 132 8.79 17.35 -7.96
C TYR A 132 7.35 17.02 -7.58
N SER A 133 6.38 17.77 -8.12
CA SER A 133 4.97 17.44 -7.91
C SER A 133 4.65 16.05 -8.44
N PRO A 134 3.87 15.24 -7.71
CA PRO A 134 3.19 14.09 -8.29
C PRO A 134 2.42 14.48 -9.56
N LEU A 135 2.25 13.53 -10.48
CA LEU A 135 1.61 13.84 -11.77
C LEU A 135 0.14 14.25 -11.58
N ILE A 136 -0.55 13.59 -10.67
CA ILE A 136 -1.85 14.03 -10.12
C ILE A 136 -1.66 14.23 -8.63
N TYR A 137 -1.98 15.42 -8.15
CA TYR A 137 -1.73 15.81 -6.77
C TYR A 137 -2.96 16.46 -6.14
N ALA A 138 -3.37 15.95 -4.99
CA ALA A 138 -4.37 16.58 -4.15
C ALA A 138 -3.77 16.79 -2.75
N TYR A 139 -3.83 18.01 -2.25
CA TYR A 139 -3.37 18.36 -0.92
C TYR A 139 -4.50 19.02 -0.13
N GLU A 140 -4.81 18.46 1.04
CA GLU A 140 -5.88 18.95 1.92
C GLU A 140 -7.26 19.07 1.23
N CYS A 141 -7.57 18.11 0.36
CA CYS A 141 -8.83 18.07 -0.37
C CYS A 141 -9.84 17.10 0.27
N SER A 142 -11.12 17.37 0.04
CA SER A 142 -12.22 16.50 0.43
C SER A 142 -13.14 16.21 -0.75
N ASN A 143 -13.79 15.04 -0.73
CA ASN A 143 -14.73 14.62 -1.78
C ASN A 143 -14.08 14.71 -3.16
N ILE A 144 -13.10 13.88 -3.43
CA ILE A 144 -12.38 13.84 -4.70
C ILE A 144 -12.46 12.47 -5.34
N ALA A 145 -12.57 12.45 -6.66
CA ALA A 145 -12.57 11.17 -7.37
C ALA A 145 -11.85 11.25 -8.72
N ILE A 146 -11.36 10.07 -9.14
CA ILE A 146 -10.97 9.78 -10.51
C ILE A 146 -11.78 8.56 -10.94
N THR A 147 -12.66 8.72 -11.92
CA THR A 147 -13.62 7.68 -12.32
C THR A 147 -13.71 7.50 -13.83
N GLY A 148 -14.40 6.45 -14.24
CA GLY A 148 -14.73 6.19 -15.65
C GLY A 148 -13.97 5.01 -16.22
N GLU A 149 -13.87 4.91 -17.56
CA GLU A 149 -13.28 3.77 -18.27
C GLU A 149 -12.04 4.17 -19.11
N GLY A 150 -11.46 5.33 -18.80
CA GLY A 150 -10.30 5.84 -19.52
C GLY A 150 -8.97 5.35 -18.94
N THR A 151 -7.88 5.89 -19.48
CA THR A 151 -6.51 5.52 -19.13
C THR A 151 -5.72 6.73 -18.65
N ILE A 152 -4.88 6.55 -17.64
CA ILE A 152 -3.88 7.51 -17.20
C ILE A 152 -2.50 6.88 -17.43
N ASP A 153 -1.65 7.56 -18.23
CA ASP A 153 -0.33 7.10 -18.62
C ASP A 153 0.74 8.08 -18.10
N GLY A 154 1.58 7.60 -17.18
CA GLY A 154 2.59 8.42 -16.51
C GLY A 154 3.90 8.57 -17.30
N GLU A 155 4.05 7.91 -18.46
CA GLU A 155 5.28 7.94 -19.28
C GLU A 155 6.57 7.60 -18.48
N GLY A 156 6.45 6.76 -17.45
CA GLY A 156 7.53 6.43 -16.52
C GLY A 156 8.71 5.67 -17.10
N GLY A 157 8.60 5.20 -18.36
CA GLY A 157 9.53 4.24 -18.96
C GLY A 157 10.84 4.82 -19.52
N LYS A 158 10.99 6.13 -19.66
CA LYS A 158 12.16 6.78 -20.27
C LYS A 158 12.94 7.61 -19.26
N THR A 159 12.68 8.90 -19.20
CA THR A 159 13.40 9.85 -18.34
C THR A 159 13.31 9.43 -16.86
N TRP A 160 12.11 9.16 -16.36
CA TRP A 160 11.94 8.74 -14.97
C TRP A 160 12.64 7.42 -14.65
N LYS A 161 12.64 6.46 -15.57
CA LYS A 161 13.38 5.20 -15.38
C LYS A 161 14.88 5.46 -15.23
N SER A 162 15.44 6.43 -15.99
CA SER A 162 16.88 6.77 -15.92
C SER A 162 17.28 7.38 -14.58
N PHE A 163 16.33 7.99 -13.84
CA PHE A 163 16.59 8.57 -12.54
C PHE A 163 17.00 7.52 -11.50
N LYS A 164 16.54 6.27 -11.64
CA LYS A 164 16.88 5.17 -10.73
C LYS A 164 18.39 4.99 -10.56
N ALA A 165 19.17 5.13 -11.61
CA ALA A 165 20.62 5.00 -11.56
C ALA A 165 21.33 6.20 -10.92
N LYS A 166 20.61 7.32 -10.71
CA LYS A 166 21.17 8.60 -10.23
C LYS A 166 20.61 9.03 -8.87
N GLU A 167 19.57 8.37 -8.37
CA GLU A 167 18.84 8.79 -7.17
C GLU A 167 19.62 8.56 -5.86
N GLY A 168 20.78 7.86 -5.88
CA GLY A 168 21.52 7.42 -4.69
C GLY A 168 21.77 8.55 -3.70
N GLN A 169 22.39 9.65 -4.16
CA GLN A 169 22.68 10.82 -3.31
C GLN A 169 21.40 11.44 -2.71
N GLY A 170 20.36 11.63 -3.51
CA GLY A 170 19.08 12.18 -3.02
C GLY A 170 18.41 11.27 -2.00
N LYS A 171 18.47 9.97 -2.24
CA LYS A 171 17.95 8.95 -1.34
C LYS A 171 18.67 8.93 0.01
N GLU A 172 19.99 8.92 0.02
CA GLU A 172 20.81 8.97 1.23
C GLU A 172 20.55 10.25 2.00
N LEU A 173 20.60 11.41 1.33
CA LEU A 173 20.35 12.70 1.96
C LEU A 173 18.93 12.79 2.57
N SER A 174 17.91 12.23 1.91
CA SER A 174 16.55 12.21 2.47
C SER A 174 16.48 11.42 3.78
N ARG A 175 17.20 10.29 3.86
CA ARG A 175 17.29 9.44 5.05
C ARG A 175 18.05 10.13 6.17
N ASP A 176 19.18 10.76 5.87
CA ASP A 176 19.98 11.51 6.83
C ASP A 176 19.22 12.69 7.41
N MET A 177 18.47 13.42 6.57
CA MET A 177 17.61 14.52 7.03
C MET A 177 16.49 14.03 7.96
N ASN A 178 15.94 12.83 7.71
CA ASN A 178 14.96 12.20 8.59
C ASN A 178 15.60 11.82 9.93
N HIS A 179 16.71 11.08 9.90
CA HIS A 179 17.42 10.64 11.10
C HIS A 179 17.83 11.83 12.00
N ASN A 180 18.32 12.89 11.39
CA ASN A 180 18.80 14.09 12.10
C ASN A 180 17.69 15.09 12.40
N ASN A 181 16.42 14.72 12.18
CA ASN A 181 15.25 15.57 12.43
C ASN A 181 15.36 16.98 11.81
N VAL A 182 15.92 17.09 10.62
CA VAL A 182 15.99 18.34 9.87
C VAL A 182 14.55 18.82 9.63
N PRO A 183 14.21 20.10 9.87
CA PRO A 183 12.86 20.60 9.61
C PRO A 183 12.40 20.35 8.17
N VAL A 184 11.16 19.89 7.99
CA VAL A 184 10.62 19.51 6.66
C VAL A 184 10.74 20.63 5.63
N LYS A 185 10.54 21.91 6.05
CA LYS A 185 10.69 23.10 5.18
C LYS A 185 12.07 23.24 4.54
N ASP A 186 13.09 22.63 5.15
CA ASP A 186 14.49 22.69 4.70
C ASP A 186 14.88 21.48 3.86
N ARG A 187 14.05 20.44 3.80
CA ARG A 187 14.27 19.22 3.00
C ARG A 187 13.83 19.42 1.54
N LYS A 188 14.64 20.11 0.76
CA LYS A 188 14.35 20.45 -0.66
C LYS A 188 15.17 19.55 -1.57
N LEU A 189 14.56 18.52 -2.13
CA LEU A 189 15.22 17.47 -2.92
C LEU A 189 14.59 17.32 -4.33
N GLY A 190 14.32 18.42 -5.00
CA GLY A 190 13.79 18.45 -6.37
C GLY A 190 14.87 18.27 -7.44
N ASP A 191 15.08 19.30 -8.27
CA ASP A 191 16.01 19.22 -9.40
C ASP A 191 17.44 18.93 -8.92
N GLY A 192 18.11 18.01 -9.63
CA GLY A 192 19.47 17.56 -9.31
C GLY A 192 19.58 16.34 -8.38
N TYR A 193 18.53 15.97 -7.65
CA TYR A 193 18.55 14.82 -6.72
C TYR A 193 17.93 13.55 -7.30
N PHE A 194 17.28 13.63 -8.44
CA PHE A 194 16.73 12.51 -9.21
C PHE A 194 15.71 11.66 -8.45
N LEU A 195 15.03 12.20 -7.44
CA LEU A 195 13.93 11.52 -6.75
C LEU A 195 12.68 11.59 -7.61
N ARG A 196 12.21 10.43 -8.06
CA ARG A 196 11.04 10.31 -8.95
C ARG A 196 9.76 10.68 -8.19
N PRO A 197 8.82 11.44 -8.82
CA PRO A 197 7.53 11.74 -8.20
C PRO A 197 6.60 10.53 -8.25
N GLN A 198 5.64 10.48 -7.33
CA GLN A 198 4.51 9.56 -7.39
C GLN A 198 3.62 9.88 -8.61
N MET A 199 2.89 8.89 -9.10
CA MET A 199 1.97 9.13 -10.21
C MET A 199 0.71 9.85 -9.76
N ILE A 200 0.04 9.35 -8.72
CA ILE A 200 -1.16 9.93 -8.12
C ILE A 200 -0.93 9.98 -6.62
N GLN A 201 -0.97 11.17 -6.03
CA GLN A 201 -0.86 11.31 -4.58
C GLN A 201 -2.03 12.12 -4.02
N PHE A 202 -2.74 11.50 -3.08
CA PHE A 202 -3.73 12.16 -2.24
C PHE A 202 -3.13 12.34 -0.85
N PHE A 203 -2.81 13.58 -0.50
CA PHE A 203 -2.13 13.94 0.73
C PHE A 203 -3.05 14.74 1.65
N ASN A 204 -3.25 14.24 2.87
CA ASN A 204 -4.16 14.83 3.87
C ASN A 204 -5.58 15.05 3.33
N CYS A 205 -6.08 14.07 2.57
CA CYS A 205 -7.37 14.10 1.90
C CYS A 205 -8.39 13.17 2.58
N ARG A 206 -9.68 13.39 2.30
CA ARG A 206 -10.75 12.53 2.79
C ARG A 206 -11.87 12.34 1.79
N ASN A 207 -12.60 11.22 1.93
CA ASN A 207 -13.67 10.83 1.01
C ASN A 207 -13.15 10.75 -0.43
N ILE A 208 -12.35 9.72 -0.69
CA ILE A 208 -11.62 9.55 -1.95
C ILE A 208 -12.19 8.33 -2.68
N LEU A 209 -12.40 8.47 -4.00
CA LEU A 209 -12.79 7.37 -4.86
C LEU A 209 -11.87 7.31 -6.09
N VAL A 210 -11.27 6.15 -6.34
CA VAL A 210 -10.61 5.83 -7.61
C VAL A 210 -11.28 4.59 -8.19
N GLU A 211 -11.94 4.75 -9.34
CA GLU A 211 -12.84 3.69 -9.81
C GLU A 211 -12.78 3.48 -11.32
N ASN A 212 -12.70 2.18 -11.71
CA ASN A 212 -12.88 1.65 -13.07
C ASN A 212 -11.91 2.21 -14.14
N ILE A 213 -10.85 2.90 -13.74
CA ILE A 213 -9.84 3.43 -14.67
C ILE A 213 -8.69 2.43 -14.89
N ARG A 214 -7.98 2.64 -15.99
CA ARG A 214 -6.69 1.99 -16.26
C ARG A 214 -5.55 2.95 -15.97
N ILE A 215 -4.50 2.46 -15.29
CA ILE A 215 -3.31 3.23 -14.95
C ILE A 215 -2.09 2.53 -15.55
N GLU A 216 -1.23 3.26 -16.24
CA GLU A 216 -0.07 2.72 -16.95
C GLU A 216 1.19 3.54 -16.69
N ASN A 217 2.35 2.88 -16.73
CA ASN A 217 3.68 3.50 -16.78
C ASN A 217 3.93 4.55 -15.69
N SER A 218 3.74 4.18 -14.43
CA SER A 218 4.07 5.04 -13.28
C SER A 218 5.57 5.36 -13.23
N PRO A 219 5.97 6.60 -12.91
CA PRO A 219 7.39 6.94 -12.68
C PRO A 219 7.96 6.31 -11.40
N PHE A 220 7.14 6.19 -10.36
CA PHE A 220 7.46 5.69 -9.03
C PHE A 220 6.20 5.03 -8.43
N TRP A 221 5.96 5.06 -7.12
CA TRP A 221 4.72 4.59 -6.51
C TRP A 221 3.49 5.13 -7.24
N CYS A 222 2.55 4.27 -7.55
CA CYS A 222 1.44 4.65 -8.44
C CYS A 222 0.37 5.45 -7.71
N LEU A 223 -0.32 4.84 -6.74
CA LEU A 223 -1.40 5.47 -5.99
C LEU A 223 -0.99 5.61 -4.53
N HIS A 224 -0.46 6.76 -4.17
CA HIS A 224 0.03 7.07 -2.83
C HIS A 224 -1.05 7.78 -2.00
N LEU A 225 -1.57 7.10 -0.99
CA LEU A 225 -2.65 7.56 -0.12
C LEU A 225 -2.05 8.05 1.21
N LEU A 226 -1.45 9.27 1.15
CA LEU A 226 -0.65 9.82 2.26
C LEU A 226 -1.51 10.58 3.26
N LYS A 227 -1.48 10.19 4.54
CA LYS A 227 -2.22 10.83 5.65
C LYS A 227 -3.70 11.08 5.32
N SER A 228 -4.31 10.15 4.58
CA SER A 228 -5.65 10.29 4.03
C SER A 228 -6.61 9.26 4.61
N GLN A 229 -7.92 9.55 4.59
CA GLN A 229 -8.92 8.69 5.21
C GLN A 229 -10.21 8.58 4.41
N SER A 230 -10.98 7.51 4.66
CA SER A 230 -12.24 7.22 3.97
C SER A 230 -12.01 7.08 2.47
N ILE A 231 -11.34 5.99 2.08
CA ILE A 231 -10.80 5.81 0.73
C ILE A 231 -11.36 4.53 0.12
N THR A 232 -11.86 4.63 -1.10
CA THR A 232 -12.23 3.49 -1.93
C THR A 232 -11.42 3.48 -3.22
N VAL A 233 -10.71 2.38 -3.47
CA VAL A 233 -10.04 2.09 -4.75
C VAL A 233 -10.62 0.80 -5.27
N ARG A 234 -11.36 0.85 -6.38
CA ARG A 234 -12.01 -0.35 -6.92
C ARG A 234 -12.08 -0.43 -8.44
N GLY A 235 -12.07 -1.65 -8.95
CA GLY A 235 -12.26 -1.92 -10.36
C GLY A 235 -11.16 -1.38 -11.27
N ILE A 236 -10.00 -0.98 -10.72
CA ILE A 236 -8.89 -0.44 -11.50
C ILE A 236 -8.01 -1.55 -12.07
N SER A 237 -7.37 -1.25 -13.19
CA SER A 237 -6.31 -2.08 -13.78
C SER A 237 -5.01 -1.28 -13.81
N TYR A 238 -3.98 -1.80 -13.16
CA TYR A 238 -2.67 -1.15 -13.09
C TYR A 238 -1.60 -1.98 -13.79
N LYS A 239 -0.85 -1.35 -14.70
CA LYS A 239 0.28 -1.98 -15.40
C LYS A 239 1.46 -1.03 -15.48
N SER A 240 2.57 -1.39 -14.83
CA SER A 240 3.83 -0.66 -14.92
C SER A 240 5.01 -1.56 -14.55
N LEU A 241 6.00 -1.68 -15.42
CA LEU A 241 7.12 -2.61 -15.26
C LEU A 241 8.44 -1.84 -15.07
N ASN A 242 8.43 -0.83 -14.20
CA ASN A 242 9.59 -0.06 -13.80
C ASN A 242 10.10 -0.45 -12.40
N TYR A 243 11.05 0.30 -11.87
CA TYR A 243 11.53 0.17 -10.49
C TYR A 243 10.67 0.96 -9.52
N ASN A 244 10.39 0.39 -8.35
CA ASN A 244 9.64 1.02 -7.26
C ASN A 244 8.28 1.58 -7.76
N ASN A 245 7.62 0.86 -8.63
CA ASN A 245 6.28 1.22 -9.09
C ASN A 245 5.23 0.38 -8.41
N ASP A 246 5.27 0.48 -7.08
CA ASP A 246 4.25 -0.09 -6.21
C ASP A 246 2.86 0.34 -6.70
N GLY A 247 1.86 -0.51 -6.54
CA GLY A 247 0.52 -0.26 -7.09
C GLY A 247 -0.26 0.72 -6.22
N ILE A 248 -0.50 0.35 -4.97
CA ILE A 248 -1.26 1.18 -4.03
C ILE A 248 -0.52 1.22 -2.70
N ASP A 249 -0.18 2.42 -2.25
CA ASP A 249 0.61 2.69 -1.04
C ASP A 249 -0.21 3.52 -0.03
N PRO A 250 -1.02 2.88 0.83
CA PRO A 250 -1.59 3.54 1.99
C PRO A 250 -0.47 3.88 2.99
N GLU A 251 -0.21 5.17 3.23
CA GLU A 251 0.79 5.64 4.19
C GLU A 251 0.14 6.60 5.21
N TYR A 252 0.17 6.25 6.49
CA TYR A 252 -0.61 6.91 7.55
C TYR A 252 -2.10 7.01 7.19
N ALA A 253 -2.61 6.00 6.50
CA ALA A 253 -3.95 6.00 5.95
C ALA A 253 -4.95 5.28 6.86
N LYS A 254 -6.21 5.74 6.86
CA LYS A 254 -7.25 5.18 7.70
C LYS A 254 -8.54 4.91 6.94
N ASP A 255 -9.18 3.78 7.27
CA ASP A 255 -10.45 3.37 6.66
C ASP A 255 -10.35 3.30 5.13
N VAL A 256 -9.62 2.31 4.63
CA VAL A 256 -9.29 2.11 3.23
C VAL A 256 -9.90 0.82 2.72
N LEU A 257 -10.63 0.88 1.61
CA LEU A 257 -11.10 -0.28 0.85
C LEU A 257 -10.39 -0.34 -0.51
N ILE A 258 -9.70 -1.45 -0.75
CA ILE A 258 -9.08 -1.80 -2.04
C ILE A 258 -9.77 -3.08 -2.53
N GLU A 259 -10.55 -2.99 -3.61
CA GLU A 259 -11.29 -4.16 -4.09
C GLU A 259 -11.36 -4.27 -5.62
N ASN A 260 -11.40 -5.51 -6.12
CA ASN A 260 -11.54 -5.79 -7.55
C ASN A 260 -10.43 -5.14 -8.40
N VAL A 261 -9.20 -5.09 -7.88
CA VAL A 261 -8.06 -4.49 -8.57
C VAL A 261 -7.23 -5.58 -9.27
N THR A 262 -6.82 -5.30 -10.49
CA THR A 262 -5.89 -6.15 -11.24
C THR A 262 -4.55 -5.48 -11.41
N PHE A 263 -3.52 -6.09 -10.83
CA PHE A 263 -2.15 -5.59 -10.85
C PHE A 263 -1.28 -6.33 -11.88
N ASN A 264 -0.32 -5.62 -12.45
CA ASN A 264 0.81 -6.14 -13.21
C ASN A 264 1.95 -5.13 -13.17
N ASN A 265 2.74 -5.12 -12.08
CA ASN A 265 3.75 -4.11 -11.85
C ASN A 265 5.09 -4.71 -11.39
N GLY A 266 6.12 -3.90 -11.40
CA GLY A 266 7.50 -4.35 -11.16
C GLY A 266 7.94 -4.30 -9.70
N ASP A 267 7.05 -3.90 -8.76
CA ASP A 267 7.31 -3.90 -7.32
C ASP A 267 6.07 -4.37 -6.54
N ASP A 268 5.86 -3.94 -5.29
CA ASP A 268 4.75 -4.36 -4.43
C ASP A 268 3.38 -4.04 -5.07
N ASN A 269 2.42 -4.96 -5.10
CA ASN A 269 1.09 -4.64 -5.63
C ASN A 269 0.32 -3.72 -4.67
N VAL A 270 0.30 -4.06 -3.39
CA VAL A 270 -0.16 -3.17 -2.33
C VAL A 270 0.93 -3.12 -1.26
N ALA A 271 1.36 -1.91 -0.88
CA ALA A 271 2.38 -1.72 0.16
C ALA A 271 1.89 -0.76 1.24
N ILE A 272 1.48 -1.31 2.38
CA ILE A 272 0.97 -0.53 3.51
C ILE A 272 2.14 0.02 4.31
N LYS A 273 2.19 1.33 4.45
CA LYS A 273 3.29 2.07 5.06
C LYS A 273 2.78 3.03 6.15
N ALA A 274 3.67 3.50 7.02
CA ALA A 274 3.38 4.49 8.06
C ALA A 274 4.68 5.24 8.43
N GLY A 275 5.33 5.84 7.45
CA GLY A 275 6.54 6.63 7.59
C GLY A 275 7.78 5.87 8.00
N ARG A 276 8.90 6.57 7.95
CA ARG A 276 10.23 6.00 8.12
C ARG A 276 10.92 6.55 9.37
N ASP A 277 11.54 5.67 10.13
CA ASP A 277 12.55 5.95 11.16
C ASP A 277 12.10 7.02 12.16
N HIS A 278 12.91 8.07 12.39
CA HIS A 278 12.63 9.11 13.38
C HIS A 278 11.27 9.80 13.16
N GLU A 279 11.00 10.22 11.92
CA GLU A 279 9.75 10.91 11.60
C GLU A 279 8.53 10.02 11.80
N GLY A 280 8.61 8.75 11.36
CA GLY A 280 7.55 7.79 11.56
C GLY A 280 7.29 7.52 13.04
N ARG A 281 8.33 7.32 13.85
CA ARG A 281 8.20 7.13 15.31
C ARG A 281 7.61 8.36 16.00
N ALA A 282 7.99 9.57 15.57
CA ALA A 282 7.43 10.82 16.10
C ALA A 282 5.93 10.98 15.79
N ASN A 283 5.43 10.34 14.71
CA ASN A 283 4.02 10.32 14.31
C ASN A 283 3.28 9.05 14.79
N SER A 284 3.74 8.36 15.81
CA SER A 284 3.18 7.09 16.31
C SER A 284 1.69 7.14 16.71
N ALA A 285 1.12 8.32 16.92
CA ALA A 285 -0.31 8.52 17.15
C ALA A 285 -1.18 8.36 15.89
N THR A 286 -0.56 8.27 14.69
CA THR A 286 -1.26 8.17 13.41
C THR A 286 -0.79 6.96 12.60
N PRO A 287 -1.05 5.73 13.06
CA PRO A 287 -0.72 4.53 12.30
C PRO A 287 -1.55 4.43 11.02
N SER A 288 -1.13 3.60 10.08
CA SER A 288 -2.02 3.09 9.03
C SER A 288 -2.94 2.03 9.62
N GLU A 289 -4.27 2.19 9.48
CA GLU A 289 -5.21 1.31 10.13
C GLU A 289 -6.54 1.12 9.39
N ASN A 290 -7.20 -0.01 9.69
CA ASN A 290 -8.50 -0.36 9.14
C ASN A 290 -8.48 -0.42 7.61
N ILE A 291 -7.61 -1.26 7.08
CA ILE A 291 -7.40 -1.43 5.65
C ILE A 291 -7.96 -2.77 5.21
N VAL A 292 -8.88 -2.76 4.27
CA VAL A 292 -9.51 -3.95 3.67
C VAL A 292 -9.05 -4.08 2.22
N ILE A 293 -8.47 -5.24 1.89
CA ILE A 293 -8.02 -5.61 0.54
C ILE A 293 -8.76 -6.88 0.14
N ARG A 294 -9.56 -6.84 -0.91
CA ARG A 294 -10.35 -8.01 -1.30
C ARG A 294 -10.58 -8.14 -2.81
N ASN A 295 -10.78 -9.39 -3.24
CA ASN A 295 -11.12 -9.72 -4.62
C ASN A 295 -10.09 -9.19 -5.65
N CYS A 296 -8.80 -9.12 -5.28
CA CYS A 296 -7.73 -8.60 -6.12
C CYS A 296 -6.99 -9.71 -6.86
N ASN A 297 -6.46 -9.37 -8.05
CA ASN A 297 -5.59 -10.22 -8.82
C ASN A 297 -4.18 -9.64 -8.80
N PHE A 298 -3.23 -10.35 -8.19
CA PHE A 298 -1.85 -9.90 -8.05
C PHE A 298 -0.97 -10.48 -9.15
N LYS A 299 -0.13 -9.63 -9.73
CA LYS A 299 0.94 -10.01 -10.64
C LYS A 299 2.05 -8.98 -10.55
N GLY A 300 3.30 -9.41 -10.50
CA GLY A 300 4.45 -8.51 -10.41
C GLY A 300 5.54 -9.05 -9.50
N LEU A 301 6.05 -8.23 -8.58
CA LEU A 301 7.12 -8.63 -7.67
C LEU A 301 6.59 -9.24 -6.37
N HIS A 302 5.77 -8.50 -5.62
CA HIS A 302 5.16 -8.98 -4.38
C HIS A 302 3.64 -8.72 -4.38
N GLY A 303 2.88 -9.55 -3.67
CA GLY A 303 1.43 -9.38 -3.54
C GLY A 303 1.06 -8.29 -2.53
N VAL A 304 0.66 -8.65 -1.32
CA VAL A 304 0.39 -7.69 -0.25
C VAL A 304 1.59 -7.59 0.68
N VAL A 305 2.04 -6.36 0.88
CA VAL A 305 3.20 -6.03 1.70
C VAL A 305 2.82 -5.06 2.82
N ILE A 306 3.36 -5.28 4.01
CA ILE A 306 3.32 -4.32 5.11
C ILE A 306 4.77 -3.91 5.40
N GLY A 307 5.04 -2.62 5.26
CA GLY A 307 6.39 -2.07 5.41
C GLY A 307 7.12 -1.88 4.07
N SER A 308 8.46 -1.64 4.10
CA SER A 308 9.32 -1.53 5.29
C SER A 308 9.17 -0.21 6.05
N GLU A 309 8.67 0.85 5.42
CA GLU A 309 8.43 2.16 6.03
C GLU A 309 7.14 2.10 6.87
N MET A 310 7.23 1.67 8.14
CA MET A 310 6.05 1.48 8.99
C MET A 310 6.26 1.96 10.45
N SER A 311 7.09 2.97 10.63
CA SER A 311 7.59 3.40 11.94
C SER A 311 6.53 3.99 12.87
N ALA A 312 5.41 4.52 12.36
CA ALA A 312 4.27 4.91 13.17
C ALA A 312 3.35 3.74 13.54
N GLY A 313 3.54 2.59 12.89
CA GLY A 313 2.75 1.39 13.11
C GLY A 313 1.70 1.12 12.04
N VAL A 314 1.38 -0.16 11.86
CA VAL A 314 0.30 -0.65 11.00
C VAL A 314 -0.56 -1.63 11.78
N GLN A 315 -1.88 -1.46 11.75
CA GLN A 315 -2.81 -2.34 12.45
C GLN A 315 -4.15 -2.51 11.74
N ASN A 316 -4.86 -3.58 12.12
CA ASN A 316 -6.21 -3.86 11.61
C ASN A 316 -6.25 -3.91 10.08
N VAL A 317 -5.45 -4.80 9.50
CA VAL A 317 -5.39 -5.07 8.06
C VAL A 317 -6.08 -6.39 7.76
N TYR A 318 -6.95 -6.38 6.78
CA TYR A 318 -7.78 -7.51 6.38
C TYR A 318 -7.60 -7.78 4.89
N VAL A 319 -7.11 -8.97 4.54
CA VAL A 319 -6.90 -9.39 3.16
C VAL A 319 -7.73 -10.64 2.89
N GLU A 320 -8.60 -10.59 1.91
CA GLU A 320 -9.46 -11.75 1.61
C GLU A 320 -9.79 -11.94 0.13
N ASN A 321 -10.01 -13.21 -0.24
CA ASN A 321 -10.51 -13.58 -1.56
C ASN A 321 -9.62 -13.06 -2.71
N CYS A 322 -8.30 -13.10 -2.55
CA CYS A 322 -7.36 -12.63 -3.56
C CYS A 322 -6.61 -13.80 -4.20
N LYS A 323 -6.12 -13.57 -5.40
CA LYS A 323 -5.33 -14.58 -6.12
C LYS A 323 -4.16 -13.98 -6.87
N THR A 324 -3.17 -14.82 -7.15
CA THR A 324 -2.07 -14.48 -8.05
C THR A 324 -2.22 -15.17 -9.39
N VAL A 325 -1.61 -14.59 -10.41
CA VAL A 325 -1.51 -15.16 -11.74
C VAL A 325 -0.04 -15.13 -12.16
N GLY A 326 0.55 -16.34 -12.27
CA GLY A 326 1.98 -16.49 -12.53
C GLY A 326 2.85 -16.26 -11.29
N PHE A 327 4.11 -15.90 -11.50
CA PHE A 327 5.12 -15.82 -10.45
C PHE A 327 5.06 -14.52 -9.67
N LEU A 328 5.22 -14.62 -8.34
CA LEU A 328 5.58 -13.51 -7.43
C LEU A 328 6.82 -13.89 -6.62
N LYS A 329 7.65 -12.92 -6.28
CA LYS A 329 8.73 -13.17 -5.33
C LYS A 329 8.18 -13.50 -3.93
N ARG A 330 7.16 -12.77 -3.45
CA ARG A 330 6.46 -13.07 -2.19
C ARG A 330 4.96 -12.89 -2.30
N GLY A 331 4.21 -13.83 -1.76
CA GLY A 331 2.75 -13.76 -1.74
C GLY A 331 2.26 -12.71 -0.74
N ILE A 332 2.44 -12.97 0.55
CA ILE A 332 2.15 -12.04 1.66
C ILE A 332 3.45 -11.77 2.41
N TYR A 333 3.77 -10.48 2.57
CA TYR A 333 5.07 -10.06 3.06
C TYR A 333 4.97 -8.98 4.15
N LEU A 334 5.33 -9.30 5.38
CA LEU A 334 5.48 -8.37 6.48
C LEU A 334 6.98 -8.12 6.69
N LYS A 335 7.44 -6.89 6.46
CA LYS A 335 8.87 -6.54 6.48
C LYS A 335 9.14 -5.28 7.30
N THR A 336 10.10 -5.37 8.21
CA THR A 336 10.61 -4.25 8.99
C THR A 336 12.07 -4.48 9.37
N ASN A 337 12.77 -3.48 9.85
CA ASN A 337 14.14 -3.60 10.34
C ASN A 337 14.33 -2.91 11.70
N ALA A 338 15.55 -2.95 12.25
CA ALA A 338 15.83 -2.46 13.57
C ALA A 338 15.99 -0.91 13.69
N ASP A 339 15.70 -0.15 12.63
CA ASP A 339 15.59 1.32 12.67
C ASP A 339 14.15 1.81 12.75
N ARG A 340 13.19 0.97 12.36
CA ARG A 340 11.79 1.40 12.19
C ARG A 340 11.10 1.68 13.52
N GLY A 341 11.22 0.80 14.50
CA GLY A 341 10.34 0.85 15.67
C GLY A 341 8.88 0.56 15.28
N GLY A 342 7.94 1.14 16.01
CA GLY A 342 6.51 0.97 15.73
C GLY A 342 6.03 -0.47 15.86
N PHE A 343 4.95 -0.80 15.14
CA PHE A 343 4.32 -2.11 15.23
C PHE A 343 3.64 -2.55 13.95
N ILE A 344 3.52 -3.87 13.76
CA ILE A 344 2.64 -4.54 12.80
C ILE A 344 1.76 -5.49 13.58
N ARG A 345 0.45 -5.23 13.69
CA ARG A 345 -0.43 -6.06 14.51
C ARG A 345 -1.86 -6.15 14.02
N ASN A 346 -2.56 -7.21 14.45
CA ASN A 346 -3.94 -7.47 14.04
C ASN A 346 -4.06 -7.56 12.51
N ILE A 347 -3.29 -8.47 11.92
CA ILE A 347 -3.27 -8.73 10.48
C ILE A 347 -4.01 -10.04 10.23
N PHE A 348 -5.04 -9.99 9.41
CA PHE A 348 -5.89 -11.14 9.11
C PHE A 348 -5.93 -11.37 7.59
N VAL A 349 -5.51 -12.56 7.17
CA VAL A 349 -5.43 -12.94 5.76
C VAL A 349 -6.18 -14.25 5.56
N ARG A 350 -7.16 -14.27 4.63
CA ARG A 350 -7.89 -15.51 4.32
C ARG A 350 -8.23 -15.67 2.85
N ASN A 351 -8.47 -16.93 2.46
CA ASN A 351 -8.94 -17.28 1.12
C ASN A 351 -8.01 -16.72 0.03
N ILE A 352 -6.73 -17.04 0.11
CA ILE A 352 -5.73 -16.61 -0.87
C ILE A 352 -5.28 -17.80 -1.70
N THR A 353 -5.28 -17.62 -3.01
CA THR A 353 -4.74 -18.60 -3.95
C THR A 353 -3.50 -18.06 -4.61
N LEU A 354 -2.36 -18.70 -4.37
CA LEU A 354 -1.07 -18.36 -4.95
C LEU A 354 -0.71 -19.40 -6.03
N ASP A 355 -0.27 -18.93 -7.18
CA ASP A 355 0.17 -19.81 -8.27
C ASP A 355 1.62 -20.26 -8.05
N GLU A 356 2.60 -19.49 -8.47
CA GLU A 356 4.02 -19.74 -8.21
C GLU A 356 4.64 -18.56 -7.47
N VAL A 357 5.38 -18.84 -6.39
CA VAL A 357 6.04 -17.82 -5.57
C VAL A 357 7.47 -18.25 -5.22
N GLU A 358 8.36 -17.30 -4.89
CA GLU A 358 9.62 -17.63 -4.23
C GLU A 358 9.35 -18.03 -2.78
N ASP A 359 8.66 -17.16 -2.00
CA ASP A 359 8.18 -17.45 -0.66
C ASP A 359 6.67 -17.17 -0.55
N CYS A 360 5.92 -18.11 0.07
CA CYS A 360 4.47 -17.98 0.15
C CYS A 360 4.05 -16.96 1.22
N LEU A 361 4.40 -17.21 2.49
CA LEU A 361 4.14 -16.33 3.62
C LEU A 361 5.47 -15.94 4.26
N TYR A 362 5.77 -14.64 4.33
CA TYR A 362 7.06 -14.17 4.79
C TYR A 362 6.91 -13.04 5.82
N ILE A 363 7.35 -13.28 7.04
CA ILE A 363 7.40 -12.30 8.12
C ILE A 363 8.85 -12.12 8.54
N THR A 364 9.39 -10.89 8.45
CA THR A 364 10.73 -10.59 8.94
C THR A 364 10.81 -9.25 9.67
N ALA A 365 11.40 -9.27 10.86
CA ALA A 365 11.81 -8.08 11.59
C ALA A 365 13.22 -7.61 11.19
N ASN A 366 13.96 -8.38 10.38
CA ASN A 366 15.35 -8.12 10.00
C ASN A 366 15.52 -7.90 8.49
N TYR A 367 14.72 -7.01 7.93
CA TYR A 367 14.76 -6.68 6.51
C TYR A 367 16.10 -6.04 6.12
N HIS A 368 16.82 -6.68 5.20
CA HIS A 368 18.17 -6.35 4.74
C HIS A 368 19.26 -6.34 5.83
N GLY A 369 18.99 -6.75 7.06
CA GLY A 369 19.95 -6.65 8.15
C GLY A 369 20.30 -5.22 8.55
N GLU A 370 19.44 -4.25 8.17
CA GLU A 370 19.68 -2.83 8.42
C GLU A 370 19.20 -2.41 9.81
N GLY A 371 19.89 -1.41 10.37
CA GLY A 371 19.46 -0.66 11.55
C GLY A 371 19.82 -1.29 12.88
N LYS A 372 19.61 -0.50 13.93
CA LYS A 372 19.75 -0.92 15.33
C LYS A 372 19.01 0.02 16.28
N GLY A 373 18.54 -0.52 17.39
CA GLY A 373 18.02 0.26 18.52
C GLY A 373 16.51 0.52 18.50
N PHE A 374 15.81 0.27 17.38
CA PHE A 374 14.38 0.49 17.25
C PHE A 374 13.68 -0.72 16.60
N GLN A 375 13.66 -1.84 17.32
CA GLN A 375 12.99 -3.04 16.83
C GLN A 375 11.47 -2.88 16.87
N SER A 376 10.81 -3.31 15.79
CA SER A 376 9.35 -3.26 15.68
C SER A 376 8.67 -4.40 16.44
N ASP A 377 7.45 -4.15 16.92
CA ASP A 377 6.56 -5.17 17.47
C ASP A 377 5.72 -5.81 16.37
N ILE A 378 5.90 -7.12 16.12
CA ILE A 378 5.08 -7.88 15.17
C ILE A 378 4.26 -8.89 15.96
N SER A 379 2.93 -8.74 15.95
CA SER A 379 2.06 -9.58 16.78
C SER A 379 0.64 -9.73 16.23
N ASN A 380 -0.05 -10.80 16.63
CA ASN A 380 -1.45 -11.07 16.28
C ASN A 380 -1.66 -11.11 14.77
N VAL A 381 -1.01 -12.06 14.10
CA VAL A 381 -1.11 -12.28 12.65
C VAL A 381 -1.80 -13.63 12.40
N SER A 382 -2.84 -13.63 11.62
CA SER A 382 -3.62 -14.83 11.29
C SER A 382 -3.68 -15.05 9.79
N PHE A 383 -3.33 -16.25 9.37
CA PHE A 383 -3.47 -16.75 7.99
C PHE A 383 -4.42 -17.95 7.99
N SER A 384 -5.44 -17.92 7.14
CA SER A 384 -6.39 -19.02 7.02
C SER A 384 -6.84 -19.27 5.59
N ASN A 385 -7.06 -20.55 5.24
CA ASN A 385 -7.51 -20.96 3.91
C ASN A 385 -6.57 -20.41 2.80
N ILE A 386 -5.29 -20.73 2.87
CA ILE A 386 -4.29 -20.32 1.87
C ILE A 386 -3.90 -21.54 1.04
N THR A 387 -3.96 -21.40 -0.26
CA THR A 387 -3.44 -22.42 -1.20
C THR A 387 -2.29 -21.84 -2.01
N CYS A 388 -1.23 -22.64 -2.22
CA CYS A 388 -0.09 -22.27 -3.06
C CYS A 388 0.33 -23.47 -3.90
N ASN A 389 0.39 -23.30 -5.22
CA ASN A 389 0.82 -24.38 -6.09
C ASN A 389 2.30 -24.69 -5.95
N LYS A 390 3.15 -23.64 -5.86
CA LYS A 390 4.60 -23.84 -5.75
C LYS A 390 5.30 -22.67 -5.07
N ALA A 391 6.07 -22.96 -4.03
CA ALA A 391 7.02 -22.05 -3.42
C ALA A 391 8.46 -22.49 -3.77
N THR A 392 9.16 -21.73 -4.59
CA THR A 392 10.49 -22.13 -5.10
C THR A 392 11.59 -22.05 -4.05
N ALA A 393 11.39 -21.25 -2.99
CA ALA A 393 12.27 -21.17 -1.83
C ALA A 393 11.56 -21.66 -0.57
N SER A 394 10.66 -20.90 0.04
CA SER A 394 10.08 -21.24 1.34
C SER A 394 8.54 -21.18 1.33
N GLY A 395 7.92 -22.16 1.98
CA GLY A 395 6.49 -22.13 2.25
C GLY A 395 6.18 -21.00 3.26
N ILE A 396 6.78 -21.05 4.43
CA ILE A 396 6.52 -20.09 5.51
C ILE A 396 7.84 -19.67 6.15
N VAL A 397 8.05 -18.35 6.30
CA VAL A 397 9.19 -17.77 7.02
C VAL A 397 8.67 -16.84 8.10
N ILE A 398 9.15 -17.01 9.34
CA ILE A 398 8.88 -16.15 10.49
C ILE A 398 10.22 -15.83 11.15
N GLN A 399 10.62 -14.55 11.12
CA GLN A 399 11.93 -14.11 11.62
C GLN A 399 11.79 -12.87 12.50
N GLY A 400 12.01 -13.06 13.81
CA GLY A 400 12.12 -11.99 14.80
C GLY A 400 13.55 -11.75 15.27
N PHE A 401 13.70 -10.91 16.29
CA PHE A 401 14.94 -10.73 17.03
C PHE A 401 14.89 -11.50 18.36
N ALA A 402 16.02 -11.86 18.92
CA ALA A 402 16.10 -12.63 20.16
C ALA A 402 15.46 -11.89 21.34
N ASP A 403 15.63 -10.60 21.41
CA ASP A 403 15.10 -9.68 22.42
C ASP A 403 13.74 -9.06 22.03
N LYS A 404 13.28 -9.26 20.80
CA LYS A 404 11.96 -8.81 20.30
C LYS A 404 11.37 -9.84 19.35
N LYS A 405 10.75 -10.86 19.91
CA LYS A 405 10.19 -11.97 19.15
C LYS A 405 8.94 -11.56 18.39
N VAL A 406 8.74 -12.17 17.22
CA VAL A 406 7.43 -12.20 16.54
C VAL A 406 6.50 -13.09 17.34
N ARG A 407 5.25 -12.65 17.64
CA ARG A 407 4.38 -13.39 18.56
C ARG A 407 2.93 -13.48 18.13
N ASN A 408 2.26 -14.53 18.62
CA ASN A 408 0.85 -14.80 18.39
C ASN A 408 0.54 -14.91 16.89
N ILE A 409 1.17 -15.87 16.24
CA ILE A 409 0.96 -16.19 14.83
C ILE A 409 0.05 -17.41 14.71
N SER A 410 -1.02 -17.31 13.97
CA SER A 410 -1.94 -18.42 13.70
C SER A 410 -1.95 -18.76 12.21
N LEU A 411 -1.74 -20.03 11.89
CA LEU A 411 -1.80 -20.59 10.54
C LEU A 411 -2.81 -21.74 10.56
N SER A 412 -3.90 -21.60 9.81
CA SER A 412 -4.96 -22.61 9.76
C SER A 412 -5.41 -22.90 8.33
N ASN A 413 -5.56 -24.18 8.01
CA ASN A 413 -5.94 -24.65 6.68
C ASN A 413 -5.05 -24.04 5.57
N ILE A 414 -3.76 -24.34 5.63
CA ILE A 414 -2.73 -23.90 4.67
C ILE A 414 -2.30 -25.10 3.84
N ASP A 415 -2.41 -25.01 2.54
CA ASP A 415 -2.01 -26.07 1.60
C ASP A 415 -1.02 -25.54 0.57
N ILE A 416 0.26 -25.82 0.76
CA ILE A 416 1.35 -25.50 -0.17
C ILE A 416 1.81 -26.79 -0.85
N LYS A 417 1.44 -26.97 -2.12
CA LYS A 417 1.67 -28.23 -2.85
C LYS A 417 3.15 -28.62 -2.93
N SER A 418 4.04 -27.64 -3.07
CA SER A 418 5.49 -27.89 -3.02
C SER A 418 6.25 -26.67 -2.50
N ALA A 419 7.31 -26.91 -1.72
CA ALA A 419 8.25 -25.90 -1.27
C ALA A 419 9.63 -26.55 -1.09
N LYS A 420 10.70 -25.80 -1.40
CA LYS A 420 12.08 -26.25 -1.13
C LYS A 420 12.32 -26.36 0.38
N ASN A 421 11.90 -25.34 1.14
CA ASN A 421 11.91 -25.32 2.59
C ASN A 421 10.46 -25.20 3.09
N ALA A 422 10.03 -26.07 3.98
CA ALA A 422 8.65 -26.04 4.45
C ALA A 422 8.37 -24.82 5.32
N ILE A 423 8.95 -24.79 6.52
CA ILE A 423 8.78 -23.69 7.50
C ILE A 423 10.16 -23.35 8.08
N SER A 424 10.48 -22.06 8.11
CA SER A 424 11.60 -21.49 8.85
C SER A 424 11.07 -20.53 9.91
N SER A 425 11.30 -20.82 11.19
CA SER A 425 10.86 -19.98 12.31
C SER A 425 12.04 -19.72 13.23
N THR A 426 12.38 -18.43 13.42
CA THR A 426 13.48 -17.99 14.28
C THR A 426 13.00 -16.82 15.14
N ASN A 427 13.24 -16.88 16.46
CA ASN A 427 12.81 -15.85 17.40
C ASN A 427 11.31 -15.50 17.26
N ALA A 428 10.49 -16.54 17.30
CA ALA A 428 9.03 -16.45 17.32
C ALA A 428 8.47 -17.14 18.54
N GLU A 429 7.31 -16.72 19.01
CA GLU A 429 6.62 -17.35 20.13
C GLU A 429 5.12 -17.39 19.90
N ASN A 430 4.44 -18.36 20.51
CA ASN A 430 3.00 -18.60 20.31
C ASN A 430 2.63 -18.72 18.82
N VAL A 431 3.34 -19.60 18.10
CA VAL A 431 3.03 -19.95 16.71
C VAL A 431 2.14 -21.18 16.72
N LEU A 432 0.88 -21.00 16.29
CA LEU A 432 -0.12 -22.06 16.23
C LEU A 432 -0.27 -22.54 14.79
N LEU A 433 -0.13 -23.84 14.60
CA LEU A 433 -0.32 -24.52 13.32
C LEU A 433 -1.52 -25.46 13.42
N ASN A 434 -2.53 -25.26 12.58
CA ASN A 434 -3.69 -26.12 12.48
C ASN A 434 -3.96 -26.46 11.01
N GLU A 435 -3.89 -27.75 10.65
CA GLU A 435 -4.08 -28.18 9.26
C GLU A 435 -3.16 -27.48 8.26
N VAL A 436 -1.84 -27.47 8.55
CA VAL A 436 -0.82 -26.89 7.69
C VAL A 436 -0.09 -28.00 6.94
N PHE A 437 -0.22 -28.02 5.62
CA PHE A 437 0.38 -29.02 4.74
C PHE A 437 1.35 -28.33 3.77
N ILE A 438 2.59 -28.81 3.71
CA ILE A 438 3.62 -28.31 2.80
C ILE A 438 4.37 -29.47 2.16
N GLY A 439 4.17 -29.67 0.85
CA GLY A 439 4.64 -30.85 0.14
C GLY A 439 3.84 -32.09 0.53
N GLU A 440 4.46 -33.26 0.44
CA GLU A 440 3.82 -34.57 0.74
C GLU A 440 3.71 -34.86 2.25
N LYS A 441 4.25 -34.03 3.13
CA LYS A 441 4.28 -34.25 4.57
C LYS A 441 3.38 -33.26 5.32
N ALA A 442 2.44 -33.80 6.09
CA ALA A 442 1.75 -33.03 7.12
C ALA A 442 2.79 -32.49 8.11
N THR A 443 2.82 -31.17 8.32
CA THR A 443 3.64 -30.60 9.39
C THR A 443 2.94 -30.80 10.72
N VAL A 444 3.50 -31.68 11.54
CA VAL A 444 3.01 -31.90 12.91
C VAL A 444 3.23 -30.64 13.75
N PRO A 445 2.26 -30.19 14.55
CA PRO A 445 2.46 -29.05 15.43
C PRO A 445 3.55 -29.38 16.44
N THR A 446 4.71 -28.77 16.32
CA THR A 446 5.67 -28.70 17.41
C THR A 446 5.26 -27.52 18.28
N ALA A 447 4.58 -27.81 19.39
CA ALA A 447 4.49 -26.85 20.48
C ALA A 447 5.93 -26.49 20.85
N ALA A 448 6.40 -25.33 20.43
CA ALA A 448 7.66 -24.79 20.87
C ALA A 448 7.51 -24.46 22.37
N LYS A 449 8.32 -25.14 23.20
CA LYS A 449 8.47 -24.89 24.63
C LYS A 449 9.06 -23.51 24.87
#